data_8c984ed8cc6d3d5e93adee42f5f63f77
#
_entry.id   8c984ed8cc6d3d5e93adee42f5f63f77
#
_cell.length_a   1.000
_cell.length_b   1.000
_cell.length_c   1.000
_cell.angle_alpha   90.00
_cell.angle_beta   90.00
_cell.angle_gamma   90.00
#
_symmetry.space_group_name_H-M   'P 1'
#
loop_
_entity.id
_entity.type
_entity.pdbx_description
1 polymer ?
#
loop_
_entity_poly.entity_id
_entity_poly.type
_entity_poly.pdbx_seq_one_letter_code
_entity_poly.pdbx_strand_id
1 'polypeptide(L)'
;MIRNIVLDLGGVLFRLDREEALRRFAALGVPDVEKMLDPYLQSGYFLQVEDGRMTEPEFRAALSSLAGRTLTYDDIAHAYFGFLSEVDAYKFDFIEEELGDYRIFILSNTNPYVMDFCESDRFLPSGRTLSSFCEKKFASCEMGMVKPDRRFFETMLLEGEMIPEETLFLDDGPANVAMARELGIHAYQPQNGEDWRDKVRQLLRELN
;
A
#
# COMPACT_ATOMS: atom_id res chain seq x y z
N MET A 1 7.25 0.43 25.09
CA MET A 1 7.16 1.80 24.54
C MET A 1 7.31 1.74 23.03
N ILE A 2 6.34 2.24 22.28
CA ILE A 2 6.37 2.24 20.81
C ILE A 2 7.40 3.27 20.33
N ARG A 3 8.17 2.89 19.32
CA ARG A 3 9.16 3.72 18.62
C ARG A 3 8.92 3.79 17.13
N ASN A 4 8.32 2.73 16.55
CA ASN A 4 8.12 2.62 15.12
C ASN A 4 6.63 2.51 14.81
N ILE A 5 6.18 3.23 13.77
CA ILE A 5 4.83 3.10 13.24
C ILE A 5 4.97 2.69 11.77
N VAL A 6 4.34 1.59 11.41
CA VAL A 6 4.34 1.05 10.06
C VAL A 6 2.93 1.16 9.51
N LEU A 7 2.77 1.77 8.35
CA LEU A 7 1.49 2.04 7.72
C LEU A 7 1.39 1.31 6.37
N ASP A 8 0.26 0.68 6.10
CA ASP A 8 -0.09 0.34 4.73
C ASP A 8 -0.54 1.59 3.96
N LEU A 9 -0.60 1.50 2.64
CA LEU A 9 -1.12 2.55 1.77
C LEU A 9 -2.63 2.38 1.57
N GLY A 10 -3.02 1.31 0.90
CA GLY A 10 -4.41 1.04 0.57
C GLY A 10 -5.27 0.78 1.79
N GLY A 11 -6.48 1.35 1.86
CA GLY A 11 -7.37 1.22 3.02
C GLY A 11 -6.95 1.97 4.27
N VAL A 12 -5.66 2.35 4.39
CA VAL A 12 -5.07 3.05 5.54
C VAL A 12 -4.82 4.53 5.23
N LEU A 13 -3.96 4.84 4.28
CA LEU A 13 -3.65 6.20 3.85
C LEU A 13 -4.48 6.66 2.65
N PHE A 14 -4.97 5.71 1.86
CA PHE A 14 -5.88 5.95 0.74
C PHE A 14 -7.20 5.23 1.00
N ARG A 15 -8.29 5.85 0.60
CA ARG A 15 -9.56 5.14 0.45
C ARG A 15 -9.54 4.39 -0.88
N LEU A 16 -9.82 3.08 -0.84
CA LEU A 16 -9.85 2.22 -2.03
C LEU A 16 -11.26 2.12 -2.63
N ASP A 17 -11.34 2.23 -3.94
CA ASP A 17 -12.52 1.92 -4.75
C ASP A 17 -12.18 0.86 -5.81
N ARG A 18 -12.36 -0.41 -5.44
CA ARG A 18 -12.11 -1.53 -6.34
C ARG A 18 -13.01 -1.52 -7.57
N GLU A 19 -14.27 -1.16 -7.42
CA GLU A 19 -15.25 -1.19 -8.50
C GLU A 19 -14.90 -0.20 -9.61
N GLU A 20 -14.42 0.97 -9.23
CA GLU A 20 -13.96 1.97 -10.20
C GLU A 20 -12.69 1.48 -10.94
N ALA A 21 -11.75 0.84 -10.26
CA ALA A 21 -10.59 0.25 -10.90
C ALA A 21 -10.98 -0.86 -11.89
N LEU A 22 -11.87 -1.78 -11.50
CA LEU A 22 -12.40 -2.82 -12.39
C LEU A 22 -13.04 -2.23 -13.63
N ARG A 23 -13.86 -1.19 -13.44
CA ARG A 23 -14.53 -0.49 -14.55
C ARG A 23 -13.53 0.12 -15.54
N ARG A 24 -12.46 0.73 -15.02
CA ARG A 24 -11.41 1.35 -15.86
C ARG A 24 -10.59 0.30 -16.62
N PHE A 25 -10.16 -0.77 -15.95
CA PHE A 25 -9.45 -1.86 -16.65
C PHE A 25 -10.32 -2.56 -17.69
N ALA A 26 -11.59 -2.80 -17.39
CA ALA A 26 -12.54 -3.35 -18.37
C ALA A 26 -12.70 -2.42 -19.59
N ALA A 27 -12.74 -1.10 -19.39
CA ALA A 27 -12.80 -0.11 -20.45
C ALA A 27 -11.54 -0.09 -21.34
N LEU A 28 -10.40 -0.52 -20.84
CA LEU A 28 -9.19 -0.74 -21.63
C LEU A 28 -9.27 -1.98 -22.53
N GLY A 29 -10.26 -2.85 -22.32
CA GLY A 29 -10.42 -4.11 -23.03
C GLY A 29 -9.75 -5.30 -22.35
N VAL A 30 -9.33 -5.17 -21.08
CA VAL A 30 -8.74 -6.28 -20.33
C VAL A 30 -9.87 -7.23 -19.88
N PRO A 31 -9.88 -8.49 -20.35
CA PRO A 31 -10.93 -9.46 -20.00
C PRO A 31 -10.70 -10.00 -18.57
N ASP A 32 -11.78 -10.49 -17.95
CA ASP A 32 -11.73 -11.21 -16.67
C ASP A 32 -10.98 -10.50 -15.54
N VAL A 33 -10.88 -9.15 -15.60
CA VAL A 33 -10.11 -8.36 -14.66
C VAL A 33 -10.55 -8.56 -13.20
N GLU A 34 -11.85 -8.77 -12.96
CA GLU A 34 -12.41 -9.03 -11.63
C GLU A 34 -11.91 -10.34 -10.99
N LYS A 35 -11.47 -11.32 -11.82
CA LYS A 35 -10.85 -12.56 -11.33
C LYS A 35 -9.37 -12.39 -10.97
N MET A 36 -8.72 -11.37 -11.53
CA MET A 36 -7.31 -11.08 -11.33
C MET A 36 -7.09 -10.04 -10.22
N LEU A 37 -8.01 -9.08 -10.09
CA LEU A 37 -7.99 -8.02 -9.06
C LEU A 37 -8.94 -8.38 -7.91
N ASP A 38 -8.55 -9.35 -7.10
CA ASP A 38 -9.22 -9.65 -5.83
C ASP A 38 -8.77 -8.64 -4.76
N PRO A 39 -9.64 -8.21 -3.83
CA PRO A 39 -9.25 -7.23 -2.82
C PRO A 39 -8.14 -7.70 -1.87
N TYR A 40 -7.97 -9.02 -1.71
CA TYR A 40 -7.03 -9.58 -0.74
C TYR A 40 -5.99 -10.52 -1.35
N LEU A 41 -6.27 -11.10 -2.51
CA LEU A 41 -5.40 -12.09 -3.15
C LEU A 41 -5.36 -11.87 -4.66
N GLN A 42 -4.49 -11.00 -5.11
CA GLN A 42 -4.24 -10.79 -6.53
C GLN A 42 -3.82 -12.09 -7.22
N SER A 43 -4.09 -12.19 -8.52
CA SER A 43 -3.68 -13.34 -9.33
C SER A 43 -3.20 -12.91 -10.71
N GLY A 44 -2.65 -13.88 -11.47
CA GLY A 44 -2.20 -13.64 -12.84
C GLY A 44 -1.15 -12.52 -12.94
N TYR A 45 -1.27 -11.67 -13.94
CA TYR A 45 -0.32 -10.59 -14.21
C TYR A 45 -0.31 -9.51 -13.12
N PHE A 46 -1.45 -9.24 -12.48
CA PHE A 46 -1.56 -8.27 -11.41
C PHE A 46 -0.74 -8.68 -10.18
N LEU A 47 -0.78 -9.96 -9.80
CA LEU A 47 0.10 -10.45 -8.74
C LEU A 47 1.57 -10.38 -9.16
N GLN A 48 1.89 -10.74 -10.42
CA GLN A 48 3.28 -10.77 -10.87
C GLN A 48 3.94 -9.39 -10.91
N VAL A 49 3.19 -8.33 -11.17
CA VAL A 49 3.74 -6.96 -11.09
C VAL A 49 3.82 -6.48 -9.64
N GLU A 50 2.93 -6.92 -8.76
CA GLU A 50 2.97 -6.56 -7.34
C GLU A 50 4.05 -7.32 -6.56
N ASP A 51 4.37 -8.56 -6.92
CA ASP A 51 5.42 -9.34 -6.28
C ASP A 51 6.80 -9.23 -7.00
N GLY A 52 6.93 -8.30 -7.93
CA GLY A 52 8.18 -7.98 -8.61
C GLY A 52 8.67 -9.03 -9.63
N ARG A 53 7.89 -10.12 -9.89
CA ARG A 53 8.23 -11.12 -10.92
C ARG A 53 8.03 -10.61 -12.35
N MET A 54 7.32 -9.51 -12.51
CA MET A 54 7.05 -8.86 -13.80
C MET A 54 7.36 -7.37 -13.68
N THR A 55 8.15 -6.86 -14.58
CA THR A 55 8.44 -5.42 -14.69
C THR A 55 7.24 -4.66 -15.27
N GLU A 56 7.21 -3.33 -15.08
CA GLU A 56 6.16 -2.49 -15.67
C GLU A 56 6.01 -2.66 -17.19
N PRO A 57 7.09 -2.62 -18.00
CA PRO A 57 6.96 -2.80 -19.46
C PRO A 57 6.41 -4.19 -19.85
N GLU A 58 6.78 -5.26 -19.12
CA GLU A 58 6.27 -6.60 -19.36
C GLU A 58 4.78 -6.70 -19.00
N PHE A 59 4.37 -6.12 -17.87
CA PHE A 59 2.97 -6.06 -17.47
C PHE A 59 2.12 -5.30 -18.51
N ARG A 60 2.59 -4.14 -18.95
CA ARG A 60 1.94 -3.34 -19.97
C ARG A 60 1.82 -4.08 -21.30
N ALA A 61 2.86 -4.79 -21.71
CA ALA A 61 2.84 -5.62 -22.90
C ALA A 61 1.83 -6.77 -22.77
N ALA A 62 1.78 -7.44 -21.61
CA ALA A 62 0.82 -8.50 -21.34
C ALA A 62 -0.64 -7.99 -21.38
N LEU A 63 -0.93 -6.86 -20.73
CA LEU A 63 -2.27 -6.27 -20.78
C LEU A 63 -2.63 -5.76 -22.19
N SER A 64 -1.67 -5.22 -22.93
CA SER A 64 -1.88 -4.82 -24.34
C SER A 64 -2.28 -6.03 -25.21
N SER A 65 -1.64 -7.17 -24.98
CA SER A 65 -1.98 -8.42 -25.68
C SER A 65 -3.39 -8.90 -25.33
N LEU A 66 -3.78 -8.84 -24.06
CA LEU A 66 -5.14 -9.20 -23.62
C LEU A 66 -6.20 -8.25 -24.19
N ALA A 67 -5.90 -6.94 -24.24
CA ALA A 67 -6.80 -5.92 -24.76
C ALA A 67 -6.89 -5.90 -26.30
N GLY A 68 -6.00 -6.63 -26.99
CA GLY A 68 -5.92 -6.63 -28.47
C GLY A 68 -5.49 -5.28 -29.07
N ARG A 69 -4.89 -4.39 -28.28
CA ARG A 69 -4.38 -3.08 -28.69
C ARG A 69 -3.21 -2.64 -27.83
N THR A 70 -2.38 -1.75 -28.33
CA THR A 70 -1.32 -1.14 -27.53
C THR A 70 -1.92 -0.27 -26.42
N LEU A 71 -1.54 -0.53 -25.19
CA LEU A 71 -1.83 0.30 -24.02
C LEU A 71 -0.58 1.11 -23.67
N THR A 72 -0.78 2.40 -23.39
CA THR A 72 0.27 3.28 -22.89
C THR A 72 0.45 3.11 -21.38
N TYR A 73 1.54 3.66 -20.84
CA TYR A 73 1.73 3.79 -19.40
C TYR A 73 0.55 4.55 -18.74
N ASP A 74 0.15 5.66 -19.34
CA ASP A 74 -0.93 6.51 -18.83
C ASP A 74 -2.29 5.83 -18.85
N ASP A 75 -2.58 4.98 -19.86
CA ASP A 75 -3.81 4.16 -19.89
C ASP A 75 -3.90 3.29 -18.63
N ILE A 76 -2.82 2.58 -18.30
CA ILE A 76 -2.79 1.66 -17.16
C ILE A 76 -2.72 2.41 -15.84
N ALA A 77 -1.91 3.47 -15.76
CA ALA A 77 -1.86 4.34 -14.58
C ALA A 77 -3.25 4.91 -14.26
N HIS A 78 -3.97 5.41 -15.29
CA HIS A 78 -5.35 5.89 -15.12
C HIS A 78 -6.29 4.80 -14.59
N ALA A 79 -6.12 3.55 -15.03
CA ALA A 79 -6.93 2.44 -14.56
C ALA A 79 -6.61 2.08 -13.09
N TYR A 80 -5.32 2.03 -12.72
CA TYR A 80 -4.91 1.86 -11.31
C TYR A 80 -5.37 2.99 -10.40
N PHE A 81 -5.39 4.23 -10.88
CA PHE A 81 -5.92 5.37 -10.11
C PHE A 81 -7.42 5.27 -9.86
N GLY A 82 -8.14 4.34 -10.51
CA GLY A 82 -9.48 3.95 -10.11
C GLY A 82 -9.55 3.38 -8.70
N PHE A 83 -8.49 2.70 -8.21
CA PHE A 83 -8.42 2.25 -6.83
C PHE A 83 -8.36 3.40 -5.83
N LEU A 84 -7.75 4.52 -6.20
CA LEU A 84 -7.49 5.64 -5.31
C LEU A 84 -8.66 6.61 -5.37
N SER A 85 -9.73 6.33 -4.63
CA SER A 85 -10.90 7.23 -4.60
C SER A 85 -10.57 8.56 -3.94
N GLU A 86 -9.72 8.54 -2.91
CA GLU A 86 -9.29 9.73 -2.17
C GLU A 86 -7.98 9.47 -1.44
N VAL A 87 -7.06 10.45 -1.49
CA VAL A 87 -5.88 10.52 -0.62
C VAL A 87 -6.25 11.36 0.58
N ASP A 88 -6.28 10.76 1.75
CA ASP A 88 -6.70 11.41 3.00
C ASP A 88 -5.59 12.37 3.52
N ALA A 89 -5.47 13.56 2.93
CA ALA A 89 -4.42 14.54 3.23
C ALA A 89 -4.28 14.82 4.74
N TYR A 90 -5.40 14.87 5.47
CA TYR A 90 -5.43 15.08 6.93
C TYR A 90 -4.69 14.00 7.74
N LYS A 91 -4.51 12.79 7.18
CA LYS A 91 -3.71 11.73 7.82
C LYS A 91 -2.22 12.03 7.74
N PHE A 92 -1.78 12.66 6.65
CA PHE A 92 -0.40 13.11 6.50
C PHE A 92 -0.08 14.30 7.39
N ASP A 93 -1.04 15.23 7.57
CA ASP A 93 -0.92 16.31 8.56
C ASP A 93 -0.77 15.73 9.96
N PHE A 94 -1.57 14.73 10.32
CA PHE A 94 -1.47 14.05 11.62
C PHE A 94 -0.13 13.33 11.81
N ILE A 95 0.40 12.66 10.79
CA ILE A 95 1.71 12.01 10.86
C ILE A 95 2.79 13.05 11.18
N GLU A 96 2.74 14.20 10.55
CA GLU A 96 3.73 15.27 10.75
C GLU A 96 3.57 15.97 12.10
N GLU A 97 2.34 16.30 12.49
CA GLU A 97 2.07 17.11 13.67
C GLU A 97 2.11 16.32 14.98
N GLU A 98 1.68 15.05 14.96
CA GLU A 98 1.49 14.27 16.19
C GLU A 98 2.36 13.02 16.28
N LEU A 99 2.86 12.50 15.14
CA LEU A 99 3.71 11.31 15.12
C LEU A 99 5.18 11.60 14.85
N GLY A 100 5.61 12.86 14.86
CA GLY A 100 6.98 13.26 14.54
C GLY A 100 8.07 12.72 15.49
N ASP A 101 7.71 12.25 16.67
CA ASP A 101 8.63 11.60 17.62
C ASP A 101 8.82 10.10 17.35
N TYR A 102 8.05 9.52 16.41
CA TYR A 102 8.12 8.12 16.01
C TYR A 102 8.82 7.98 14.67
N ARG A 103 9.47 6.85 14.46
CA ARG A 103 9.98 6.46 13.14
C ARG A 103 8.82 5.93 12.30
N ILE A 104 8.57 6.53 11.16
CA ILE A 104 7.46 6.16 10.27
C ILE A 104 7.99 5.32 9.11
N PHE A 105 7.31 4.21 8.83
CA PHE A 105 7.62 3.28 7.74
C PHE A 105 6.36 2.96 6.93
N ILE A 106 6.56 2.57 5.69
CA ILE A 106 5.50 2.06 4.82
C ILE A 106 5.77 0.59 4.52
N LEU A 107 4.75 -0.27 4.64
CA LEU A 107 4.78 -1.67 4.18
C LEU A 107 3.54 -1.95 3.35
N SER A 108 3.68 -2.02 2.03
CA SER A 108 2.53 -2.11 1.13
C SER A 108 2.67 -3.15 0.02
N ASN A 109 1.58 -3.89 -0.22
CA ASN A 109 1.41 -4.62 -1.47
C ASN A 109 0.99 -3.60 -2.53
N THR A 110 1.86 -3.37 -3.50
CA THR A 110 1.70 -2.27 -4.45
C THR A 110 2.44 -2.54 -5.76
N ASN A 111 2.32 -1.63 -6.70
CA ASN A 111 2.87 -1.76 -8.05
C ASN A 111 3.55 -0.44 -8.48
N PRO A 112 4.35 -0.46 -9.56
CA PRO A 112 5.10 0.72 -10.02
C PRO A 112 4.22 1.95 -10.29
N TYR A 113 3.02 1.78 -10.84
CA TYR A 113 2.14 2.91 -11.16
C TYR A 113 1.66 3.68 -9.92
N VAL A 114 1.31 2.95 -8.86
CA VAL A 114 0.91 3.55 -7.58
C VAL A 114 2.12 4.19 -6.90
N MET A 115 3.29 3.54 -6.93
CA MET A 115 4.51 4.11 -6.35
C MET A 115 4.96 5.37 -7.06
N ASP A 116 4.95 5.40 -8.40
CA ASP A 116 5.27 6.60 -9.18
C ASP A 116 4.30 7.76 -8.87
N PHE A 117 3.02 7.46 -8.68
CA PHE A 117 2.05 8.47 -8.22
C PHE A 117 2.39 8.99 -6.83
N CYS A 118 2.68 8.11 -5.87
CA CYS A 118 3.03 8.50 -4.50
C CYS A 118 4.30 9.35 -4.43
N GLU A 119 5.20 9.21 -5.39
CA GLU A 119 6.45 9.98 -5.49
C GLU A 119 6.34 11.20 -6.43
N SER A 120 5.15 11.49 -6.95
CA SER A 120 4.92 12.67 -7.77
C SER A 120 4.41 13.86 -6.96
N ASP A 121 4.54 15.07 -7.53
CA ASP A 121 3.97 16.32 -6.98
C ASP A 121 2.43 16.34 -6.99
N ARG A 122 1.79 15.37 -7.65
CA ARG A 122 0.33 15.19 -7.69
C ARG A 122 -0.22 14.38 -6.51
N PHE A 123 0.66 13.79 -5.71
CA PHE A 123 0.26 12.91 -4.61
C PHE A 123 -0.55 13.65 -3.54
N LEU A 124 -0.06 14.80 -3.10
CA LEU A 124 -0.75 15.66 -2.15
C LEU A 124 -0.95 17.07 -2.71
N PRO A 125 -2.00 17.79 -2.26
CA PRO A 125 -2.21 19.18 -2.66
C PRO A 125 -1.04 20.12 -2.35
N SER A 126 -0.22 19.75 -1.36
CA SER A 126 1.00 20.47 -1.00
C SER A 126 2.17 20.26 -1.97
N GLY A 127 2.06 19.31 -2.93
CA GLY A 127 3.15 18.88 -3.81
C GLY A 127 4.19 17.98 -3.12
N ARG A 128 3.95 17.59 -1.85
CA ARG A 128 4.84 16.68 -1.12
C ARG A 128 4.60 15.24 -1.56
N THR A 129 5.65 14.43 -1.54
CA THR A 129 5.65 13.02 -1.92
C THR A 129 5.58 12.13 -0.69
N LEU A 130 5.24 10.85 -0.87
CA LEU A 130 5.18 9.87 0.21
C LEU A 130 6.51 9.78 0.97
N SER A 131 7.64 9.82 0.26
CA SER A 131 8.98 9.77 0.87
C SER A 131 9.27 10.92 1.85
N SER A 132 8.50 12.00 1.83
CA SER A 132 8.68 13.10 2.79
C SER A 132 8.07 12.83 4.17
N PHE A 133 7.29 11.74 4.31
CA PHE A 133 6.57 11.39 5.54
C PHE A 133 7.06 10.10 6.21
N CYS A 134 8.01 9.41 5.62
CA CYS A 134 8.50 8.13 6.17
C CYS A 134 10.01 8.01 6.02
N GLU A 135 10.61 7.25 6.93
CA GLU A 135 12.04 6.96 6.90
C GLU A 135 12.39 5.97 5.77
N LYS A 136 11.54 4.96 5.57
CA LYS A 136 11.71 3.95 4.53
C LYS A 136 10.38 3.36 4.09
N LYS A 137 10.32 2.98 2.81
CA LYS A 137 9.21 2.26 2.19
C LYS A 137 9.64 0.85 1.84
N PHE A 138 8.78 -0.11 2.15
CA PHE A 138 8.88 -1.50 1.73
C PHE A 138 7.72 -1.77 0.77
N ALA A 139 7.97 -1.56 -0.51
CA ALA A 139 7.01 -1.77 -1.59
C ALA A 139 7.18 -3.18 -2.15
N SER A 140 6.12 -3.97 -2.22
CA SER A 140 6.18 -5.38 -2.63
C SER A 140 6.82 -5.56 -4.01
N CYS A 141 6.50 -4.69 -4.97
CA CYS A 141 7.05 -4.75 -6.33
C CYS A 141 8.56 -4.51 -6.40
N GLU A 142 9.14 -3.81 -5.40
CA GLU A 142 10.58 -3.57 -5.30
C GLU A 142 11.28 -4.67 -4.49
N MET A 143 10.58 -5.20 -3.47
CA MET A 143 11.12 -6.18 -2.52
C MET A 143 10.99 -7.64 -3.00
N GLY A 144 10.16 -7.90 -4.02
CA GLY A 144 9.91 -9.26 -4.51
C GLY A 144 9.15 -10.14 -3.50
N MET A 145 8.39 -9.53 -2.60
CA MET A 145 7.64 -10.19 -1.53
C MET A 145 6.32 -9.46 -1.32
N VAL A 146 5.26 -10.19 -0.96
CA VAL A 146 3.93 -9.64 -0.68
C VAL A 146 3.45 -10.04 0.71
N LYS A 147 2.74 -9.15 1.41
CA LYS A 147 1.99 -9.51 2.61
C LYS A 147 0.91 -10.54 2.22
N PRO A 148 0.59 -11.54 3.06
CA PRO A 148 1.09 -11.77 4.42
C PRO A 148 2.32 -12.70 4.52
N ASP A 149 3.20 -12.77 3.50
CA ASP A 149 4.42 -13.59 3.61
C ASP A 149 5.25 -13.11 4.82
N ARG A 150 5.50 -14.03 5.75
CA ARG A 150 6.31 -13.80 6.95
C ARG A 150 7.67 -13.15 6.65
N ARG A 151 8.31 -13.57 5.56
CA ARG A 151 9.62 -13.05 5.13
C ARG A 151 9.58 -11.54 4.84
N PHE A 152 8.46 -11.02 4.35
CA PHE A 152 8.32 -9.60 4.06
C PHE A 152 8.33 -8.77 5.35
N PHE A 153 7.62 -9.22 6.38
CA PHE A 153 7.64 -8.60 7.70
C PHE A 153 9.01 -8.73 8.39
N GLU A 154 9.64 -9.90 8.34
CA GLU A 154 10.98 -10.12 8.90
C GLU A 154 12.04 -9.26 8.22
N THR A 155 11.96 -9.11 6.88
CA THR A 155 12.84 -8.21 6.12
C THR A 155 12.61 -6.75 6.51
N MET A 156 11.35 -6.33 6.63
CA MET A 156 11.01 -4.98 7.10
C MET A 156 11.57 -4.69 8.50
N LEU A 157 11.40 -5.62 9.44
CA LEU A 157 11.95 -5.47 10.80
C LEU A 157 13.48 -5.38 10.79
N LEU A 158 14.14 -6.25 10.03
CA LEU A 158 15.59 -6.29 9.92
C LEU A 158 16.15 -5.01 9.28
N GLU A 159 15.66 -4.63 8.11
CA GLU A 159 16.16 -3.48 7.36
C GLU A 159 15.75 -2.13 7.94
N GLY A 160 14.67 -2.11 8.72
CA GLY A 160 14.23 -0.95 9.48
C GLY A 160 14.85 -0.87 10.87
N GLU A 161 15.66 -1.87 11.28
CA GLU A 161 16.22 -1.97 12.63
C GLU A 161 15.14 -1.82 13.70
N MET A 162 14.01 -2.54 13.50
CA MET A 162 12.82 -2.45 14.35
C MET A 162 12.70 -3.66 15.29
N ILE A 163 12.31 -3.39 16.54
CA ILE A 163 11.93 -4.41 17.52
C ILE A 163 10.41 -4.62 17.41
N PRO A 164 9.91 -5.86 17.25
CA PRO A 164 8.48 -6.11 17.09
C PRO A 164 7.61 -5.47 18.17
N GLU A 165 7.97 -5.64 19.43
CA GLU A 165 7.24 -5.14 20.59
C GLU A 165 7.29 -3.60 20.73
N GLU A 166 8.18 -2.93 20.01
CA GLU A 166 8.28 -1.47 19.91
C GLU A 166 7.64 -0.92 18.62
N THR A 167 6.91 -1.76 17.86
CA THR A 167 6.35 -1.42 16.56
C THR A 167 4.83 -1.52 16.58
N LEU A 168 4.16 -0.49 16.05
CA LEU A 168 2.72 -0.46 15.79
C LEU A 168 2.49 -0.51 14.28
N PHE A 169 1.73 -1.50 13.80
CA PHE A 169 1.38 -1.70 12.40
C PHE A 169 -0.11 -1.42 12.14
N LEU A 170 -0.42 -0.65 11.12
CA LEU A 170 -1.77 -0.37 10.63
C LEU A 170 -1.95 -0.94 9.22
N ASP A 171 -2.93 -1.83 9.06
CA ASP A 171 -3.23 -2.49 7.78
C ASP A 171 -4.69 -2.96 7.78
N ASP A 172 -5.43 -2.76 6.71
CA ASP A 172 -6.84 -3.15 6.60
C ASP A 172 -7.04 -4.65 6.30
N GLY A 173 -5.99 -5.34 5.85
CA GLY A 173 -6.00 -6.77 5.54
C GLY A 173 -5.92 -7.65 6.79
N PRO A 174 -6.96 -8.47 7.09
CA PRO A 174 -6.98 -9.30 8.30
C PRO A 174 -5.82 -10.29 8.39
N ALA A 175 -5.38 -10.85 7.25
CA ALA A 175 -4.27 -11.79 7.20
C ALA A 175 -2.92 -11.09 7.50
N ASN A 176 -2.75 -9.85 7.06
CA ASN A 176 -1.55 -9.04 7.32
C ASN A 176 -1.44 -8.69 8.81
N VAL A 177 -2.56 -8.26 9.40
CA VAL A 177 -2.65 -7.96 10.85
C VAL A 177 -2.39 -9.22 11.69
N ALA A 178 -2.91 -10.37 11.27
CA ALA A 178 -2.67 -11.64 11.96
C ALA A 178 -1.18 -12.02 11.94
N MET A 179 -0.52 -11.90 10.78
CA MET A 179 0.92 -12.16 10.64
C MET A 179 1.77 -11.21 11.48
N ALA A 180 1.45 -9.92 11.48
CA ALA A 180 2.15 -8.95 12.31
C ALA A 180 2.08 -9.30 13.80
N ARG A 181 0.89 -9.67 14.30
CA ARG A 181 0.69 -10.11 15.68
C ARG A 181 1.44 -11.40 16.03
N GLU A 182 1.49 -12.36 15.09
CA GLU A 182 2.27 -13.59 15.28
C GLU A 182 3.76 -13.31 15.46
N LEU A 183 4.26 -12.25 14.86
CA LEU A 183 5.65 -11.78 15.00
C LEU A 183 5.90 -10.89 16.24
N GLY A 184 4.87 -10.65 17.06
CA GLY A 184 4.97 -9.79 18.26
C GLY A 184 4.80 -8.30 17.97
N ILE A 185 4.43 -7.91 16.75
CA ILE A 185 4.14 -6.53 16.40
C ILE A 185 2.75 -6.17 16.91
N HIS A 186 2.61 -5.02 17.58
CA HIS A 186 1.29 -4.46 17.87
C HIS A 186 0.60 -4.06 16.58
N ALA A 187 -0.64 -4.53 16.34
CA ALA A 187 -1.30 -4.28 15.09
C ALA A 187 -2.75 -3.84 15.25
N TYR A 188 -3.14 -2.84 14.51
CA TYR A 188 -4.51 -2.35 14.39
C TYR A 188 -5.02 -2.55 12.94
N GLN A 189 -6.25 -3.00 12.82
CA GLN A 189 -6.94 -3.18 11.56
C GLN A 189 -8.00 -2.08 11.38
N PRO A 190 -7.71 -0.98 10.70
CA PRO A 190 -8.73 0.00 10.33
C PRO A 190 -9.62 -0.56 9.22
N GLN A 191 -10.81 0.00 9.08
CA GLN A 191 -11.63 -0.20 7.91
C GLN A 191 -11.19 0.72 6.77
N ASN A 192 -11.44 0.30 5.53
CA ASN A 192 -11.13 1.12 4.35
C ASN A 192 -11.73 2.53 4.48
N GLY A 193 -10.86 3.54 4.48
CA GLY A 193 -11.23 4.96 4.62
C GLY A 193 -11.59 5.40 6.05
N GLU A 194 -11.30 4.58 7.07
CA GLU A 194 -11.47 4.97 8.47
C GLU A 194 -10.54 6.14 8.85
N ASP A 195 -11.07 7.08 9.64
CA ASP A 195 -10.25 8.04 10.35
C ASP A 195 -9.70 7.39 11.63
N TRP A 196 -8.54 6.77 11.52
CA TRP A 196 -7.91 6.00 12.59
C TRP A 196 -7.10 6.85 13.60
N ARG A 197 -7.06 8.18 13.45
CA ARG A 197 -6.21 9.07 14.28
C ARG A 197 -6.48 8.94 15.78
N ASP A 198 -7.74 8.99 16.19
CA ASP A 198 -8.11 8.86 17.60
C ASP A 198 -7.76 7.47 18.15
N LYS A 199 -7.91 6.44 17.34
CA LYS A 199 -7.52 5.08 17.70
C LYS A 199 -6.01 4.93 17.89
N VAL A 200 -5.22 5.54 17.04
CA VAL A 200 -3.75 5.56 17.17
C VAL A 200 -3.35 6.31 18.46
N ARG A 201 -3.94 7.48 18.73
CA ARG A 201 -3.70 8.21 19.99
C ARG A 201 -4.00 7.35 21.21
N GLN A 202 -5.10 6.60 21.18
CA GLN A 202 -5.47 5.67 22.26
C GLN A 202 -4.42 4.57 22.42
N LEU A 203 -4.07 3.87 21.34
CA LEU A 203 -3.11 2.77 21.35
C LEU A 203 -1.73 3.22 21.85
N LEU A 204 -1.25 4.36 21.38
CA LEU A 204 0.03 4.91 21.85
C LEU A 204 0.03 5.22 23.35
N ARG A 205 -1.09 5.68 23.92
CA ARG A 205 -1.21 5.87 25.36
C ARG A 205 -1.26 4.57 26.17
N GLU A 206 -1.83 3.51 25.58
CA GLU A 206 -1.94 2.19 26.23
C GLU A 206 -0.62 1.40 26.19
N LEU A 207 0.21 1.63 25.15
CA LEU A 207 1.43 0.87 24.89
C LEU A 207 2.71 1.59 25.40
N ASN A 208 2.61 2.85 25.76
CA ASN A 208 3.71 3.67 26.28
C ASN A 208 3.60 3.94 27.78
#